data_f8e24f5c2528d4a6a2ccea8d33dd2f66
#
_entry.id   f8e24f5c2528d4a6a2ccea8d33dd2f66
#
_cell.length_a   1.000
_cell.length_b   1.000
_cell.length_c   1.000
_cell.angle_alpha   90.00
_cell.angle_beta   90.00
_cell.angle_gamma   90.00
#
_symmetry.space_group_name_H-M   'P 1'
#
loop_
_entity.id
_entity.type
_entity.pdbx_description
1 polymer ?
#
loop_
_entity_poly.entity_id
_entity_poly.type
_entity_poly.pdbx_seq_one_letter_code
_entity_poly.pdbx_strand_id
1 'polypeptide(L)'
;MKKTICVGDKTSHGGVVLTGSAQVSIDGRAVARRSDRVSCPKHGINSIIEGDENHCDNGLPVALEGHHCACGATLISSGSRVFKE
;
A
#
# COMPACT_ATOMS: atom_id res chain seq x y z
N MET A 1 0.12 16.17 2.89
CA MET A 1 -0.09 15.28 1.78
C MET A 1 0.34 13.87 2.13
N LYS A 2 -0.43 12.89 1.73
CA LYS A 2 -0.12 11.52 2.10
C LYS A 2 0.74 10.85 1.06
N LYS A 3 1.64 10.00 1.51
CA LYS A 3 2.52 9.29 0.62
C LYS A 3 1.83 8.08 0.03
N THR A 4 2.21 7.73 -1.19
CA THR A 4 1.67 6.55 -1.86
C THR A 4 2.34 5.30 -1.29
N ILE A 5 1.55 4.26 -1.06
CA ILE A 5 2.07 3.00 -0.56
C ILE A 5 2.54 2.15 -1.74
N CYS A 6 3.69 1.52 -1.58
CA CYS A 6 4.29 0.66 -2.60
C CYS A 6 4.59 -0.71 -2.01
N VAL A 7 4.85 -1.66 -2.90
CA VAL A 7 5.27 -2.99 -2.47
C VAL A 7 6.53 -2.87 -1.62
N GLY A 8 6.56 -3.56 -0.51
CA GLY A 8 7.66 -3.49 0.43
C GLY A 8 7.45 -2.52 1.57
N ASP A 9 6.43 -1.67 1.48
CA ASP A 9 6.12 -0.77 2.59
C ASP A 9 5.53 -1.58 3.73
N LYS A 10 5.59 -1.02 4.92
CA LYS A 10 5.27 -1.74 6.13
C LYS A 10 3.90 -1.42 6.68
N THR A 11 3.45 -2.22 7.62
CA THR A 11 2.20 -1.96 8.30
C THR A 11 2.45 -1.83 9.80
N SER A 12 1.46 -1.30 10.50
CA SER A 12 1.56 -1.10 11.94
C SER A 12 1.64 -2.42 12.71
N HIS A 13 1.25 -3.53 12.09
CA HIS A 13 1.35 -4.84 12.74
C HIS A 13 2.67 -5.55 12.44
N GLY A 14 3.58 -4.88 11.78
CA GLY A 14 4.86 -5.50 11.43
C GLY A 14 4.84 -6.29 10.14
N GLY A 15 3.78 -6.15 9.36
CA GLY A 15 3.68 -6.81 8.07
C GLY A 15 4.28 -6.00 6.94
N VAL A 16 4.10 -6.49 5.73
CA VAL A 16 4.67 -5.82 4.55
C VAL A 16 3.74 -6.00 3.36
N VAL A 17 3.71 -4.99 2.49
CA VAL A 17 2.90 -5.02 1.28
C VAL A 17 3.55 -5.96 0.27
N LEU A 18 2.79 -6.91 -0.26
CA LEU A 18 3.32 -7.97 -1.11
C LEU A 18 3.10 -7.74 -2.60
N THR A 19 1.98 -7.16 -2.99
CA THR A 19 1.67 -6.99 -4.42
C THR A 19 1.28 -5.56 -4.73
N GLY A 20 1.36 -5.20 -6.00
CA GLY A 20 1.01 -3.87 -6.45
C GLY A 20 0.75 -3.84 -7.95
N SER A 21 0.70 -2.63 -8.50
CA SER A 21 0.38 -2.41 -9.90
C SER A 21 1.47 -2.97 -10.81
N ALA A 22 1.05 -3.59 -11.89
CA ALA A 22 2.01 -4.04 -12.89
C ALA A 22 2.41 -2.89 -13.81
N GLN A 23 1.74 -1.76 -13.72
CA GLN A 23 1.96 -0.66 -14.65
C GLN A 23 2.50 0.61 -14.03
N VAL A 24 2.25 0.83 -12.77
CA VAL A 24 2.66 2.07 -12.10
C VAL A 24 3.64 1.76 -10.99
N SER A 25 4.78 2.42 -11.02
CA SER A 25 5.78 2.21 -9.98
C SER A 25 6.42 3.54 -9.60
N ILE A 26 6.97 3.59 -8.40
CA ILE A 26 7.70 4.73 -7.89
C ILE A 26 9.03 4.22 -7.43
N ASP A 27 10.10 4.76 -7.99
CA ASP A 27 11.47 4.34 -7.66
C ASP A 27 11.66 2.83 -7.79
N GLY A 28 11.04 2.26 -8.83
CA GLY A 28 11.22 0.84 -9.09
C GLY A 28 10.33 -0.08 -8.25
N ARG A 29 9.46 0.47 -7.43
CA ARG A 29 8.56 -0.34 -6.60
C ARG A 29 7.13 -0.12 -7.03
N ALA A 30 6.39 -1.20 -7.20
CA ALA A 30 5.02 -1.13 -7.68
C ALA A 30 4.14 -0.40 -6.66
N VAL A 31 3.24 0.42 -7.16
CA VAL A 31 2.29 1.15 -6.31
C VAL A 31 1.22 0.19 -5.84
N ALA A 32 0.90 0.19 -4.56
CA ALA A 32 -0.12 -0.67 -4.00
C ALA A 32 -1.50 -0.04 -4.18
N ARG A 33 -2.51 -0.90 -4.29
CA ARG A 33 -3.87 -0.44 -4.53
C ARG A 33 -4.81 -1.20 -3.59
N ARG A 34 -6.04 -0.73 -3.52
CA ARG A 34 -7.05 -1.49 -2.78
C ARG A 34 -7.13 -2.88 -3.39
N SER A 35 -7.24 -3.88 -2.56
CA SER A 35 -7.26 -5.30 -2.91
C SER A 35 -5.90 -5.93 -3.08
N ASP A 36 -4.82 -5.16 -3.06
CA ASP A 36 -3.49 -5.76 -3.08
C ASP A 36 -3.20 -6.45 -1.76
N ARG A 37 -2.29 -7.41 -1.80
CA ARG A 37 -2.05 -8.29 -0.68
C ARG A 37 -0.99 -7.77 0.26
N VAL A 38 -1.20 -8.05 1.53
CA VAL A 38 -0.29 -7.62 2.58
C VAL A 38 -0.09 -8.81 3.52
N SER A 39 1.14 -9.04 3.93
CA SER A 39 1.40 -10.07 4.94
C SER A 39 1.22 -9.44 6.32
N CYS A 40 0.69 -10.22 7.25
CA CYS A 40 0.55 -9.77 8.62
C CYS A 40 0.98 -10.90 9.53
N PRO A 41 1.99 -10.69 10.37
CA PRO A 41 2.47 -11.78 11.25
C PRO A 41 1.42 -12.24 12.23
N LYS A 42 0.41 -11.39 12.49
CA LYS A 42 -0.62 -11.78 13.43
C LYS A 42 -1.81 -12.46 12.77
N HIS A 43 -2.11 -12.09 11.52
CA HIS A 43 -3.35 -12.53 10.88
C HIS A 43 -3.14 -13.20 9.54
N GLY A 44 -1.91 -13.37 9.11
CA GLY A 44 -1.63 -13.98 7.81
C GLY A 44 -1.81 -13.01 6.67
N ILE A 45 -1.94 -13.53 5.47
CA ILE A 45 -2.07 -12.69 4.28
C ILE A 45 -3.49 -12.16 4.17
N ASN A 46 -3.61 -10.85 3.96
CA ASN A 46 -4.91 -10.22 3.79
C ASN A 46 -4.77 -9.09 2.77
N SER A 47 -5.82 -8.31 2.60
CA SER A 47 -5.85 -7.30 1.54
C SER A 47 -5.99 -5.90 2.09
N ILE A 48 -5.54 -4.94 1.29
CA ILE A 48 -5.77 -3.54 1.58
C ILE A 48 -7.24 -3.25 1.28
N ILE A 49 -7.93 -2.60 2.20
CA ILE A 49 -9.37 -2.36 2.05
C ILE A 49 -9.72 -0.94 1.71
N GLU A 50 -8.75 -0.05 1.69
CA GLU A 50 -8.99 1.36 1.39
C GLU A 50 -8.08 1.85 0.30
N GLY A 51 -8.50 2.89 -0.39
CA GLY A 51 -7.69 3.54 -1.41
C GLY A 51 -8.27 4.90 -1.73
N ASP A 52 -7.48 5.73 -2.43
CA ASP A 52 -7.90 7.05 -2.81
C ASP A 52 -8.64 6.97 -4.14
N GLU A 53 -9.93 7.19 -4.12
CA GLU A 53 -10.73 7.07 -5.33
C GLU A 53 -10.45 8.15 -6.35
N ASN A 54 -9.70 9.15 -5.99
CA ASN A 54 -9.29 10.17 -6.94
C ASN A 54 -8.01 9.76 -7.67
N HIS A 55 -7.40 8.67 -7.26
CA HIS A 55 -6.19 8.17 -7.91
C HIS A 55 -6.37 6.68 -8.13
N CYS A 56 -6.79 6.30 -9.32
CA CYS A 56 -7.02 4.89 -9.61
C CYS A 56 -6.04 4.37 -10.66
N ASP A 57 -5.69 3.11 -10.54
CA ASP A 57 -4.86 2.43 -11.50
C ASP A 57 -5.69 1.24 -11.97
N ASN A 58 -6.13 1.24 -13.22
CA ASN A 58 -6.95 0.20 -13.77
C ASN A 58 -8.25 0.02 -12.97
N GLY A 59 -8.80 1.13 -12.52
CA GLY A 59 -10.04 1.09 -11.76
C GLY A 59 -9.89 0.77 -10.30
N LEU A 60 -8.68 0.54 -9.83
CA LEU A 60 -8.44 0.26 -8.41
C LEU A 60 -7.86 1.48 -7.72
N PRO A 61 -8.46 1.94 -6.63
CA PRO A 61 -7.93 3.09 -5.92
C PRO A 61 -6.55 2.82 -5.34
N VAL A 62 -5.66 3.77 -5.51
CA VAL A 62 -4.29 3.65 -5.02
C VAL A 62 -4.27 3.81 -3.50
N ALA A 63 -3.51 2.96 -2.82
CA ALA A 63 -3.42 3.02 -1.37
C ALA A 63 -2.45 4.12 -0.93
N LEU A 64 -2.82 4.82 0.11
CA LEU A 64 -2.01 5.89 0.67
C LEU A 64 -1.69 5.60 2.11
N GLU A 65 -0.69 6.29 2.62
CA GLU A 65 -0.30 6.18 4.01
C GLU A 65 -1.51 6.46 4.91
N GLY A 66 -1.71 5.65 5.91
CA GLY A 66 -2.83 5.81 6.82
C GLY A 66 -4.04 4.95 6.48
N HIS A 67 -4.09 4.40 5.27
CA HIS A 67 -5.17 3.50 4.91
C HIS A 67 -4.97 2.15 5.61
N HIS A 68 -6.00 1.34 5.64
CA HIS A 68 -6.01 0.12 6.44
C HIS A 68 -6.10 -1.14 5.62
N CYS A 69 -5.64 -2.23 6.22
CA CYS A 69 -5.79 -3.58 5.68
C CYS A 69 -6.97 -4.25 6.35
N ALA A 70 -7.42 -5.37 5.79
CA ALA A 70 -8.55 -6.10 6.36
C ALA A 70 -8.30 -6.53 7.81
N CYS A 71 -7.06 -6.75 8.18
CA CYS A 71 -6.72 -7.15 9.54
C CYS A 71 -6.68 -5.96 10.51
N GLY A 72 -6.93 -4.77 10.03
CA GLY A 72 -6.90 -3.57 10.87
C GLY A 72 -5.56 -2.86 10.92
N ALA A 73 -4.54 -3.42 10.27
CA ALA A 73 -3.22 -2.77 10.27
C ALA A 73 -3.27 -1.51 9.43
N THR A 74 -2.49 -0.52 9.82
CA THR A 74 -2.39 0.73 9.10
C THR A 74 -1.17 0.69 8.19
N LEU A 75 -1.34 1.16 6.96
CA LEU A 75 -0.24 1.21 6.00
C LEU A 75 0.70 2.35 6.32
N ILE A 76 1.99 2.07 6.30
CA ILE A 76 3.02 3.04 6.64
C ILE A 76 4.00 3.13 5.49
N SER A 77 4.20 4.34 4.96
CA SER A 77 5.19 4.52 3.92
C SER A 77 6.58 4.41 4.54
N SER A 78 7.37 3.48 4.04
CA SER A 78 8.68 3.26 4.60
C SER A 78 9.78 3.94 3.81
N GLY A 79 9.46 4.49 2.66
CA GLY A 79 10.49 5.07 1.84
C GLY A 79 10.46 6.56 1.87
N SER A 80 11.58 7.18 2.23
CA SER A 80 11.64 8.60 2.20
C SER A 80 11.70 9.13 0.79
N ARG A 81 12.10 8.29 -0.15
CA ARG A 81 12.19 8.76 -1.51
C ARG A 81 10.84 9.04 -2.10
N VAL A 82 9.79 8.63 -1.45
CA VAL A 82 8.57 8.82 -2.03
C VAL A 82 8.11 10.19 -1.93
N PHE A 83 8.82 11.09 -1.29
CA PHE A 83 8.38 12.32 -1.44
C PHE A 83 9.22 13.18 -1.84
N LYS A 84 9.39 13.31 -2.81
CA LYS A 84 10.03 14.15 -3.35
C LYS A 84 9.28 15.14 -3.65
N GLU A 85 8.82 15.78 -3.43
CA GLU A 85 8.04 16.64 -3.71
C GLU A 85 8.04 17.30 -4.06
#